data_48fecab3487c38483b1c63df9b6d1387
#
_entry.id   48fecab3487c38483b1c63df9b6d1387
#
_cell.length_a   1.000
_cell.length_b   1.000
_cell.length_c   1.000
_cell.angle_alpha   90.00
_cell.angle_beta   90.00
_cell.angle_gamma   90.00
#
_symmetry.space_group_name_H-M   'P 1'
#
loop_
_entity.id
_entity.type
_entity.pdbx_description
1 polymer ?
#
loop_
_entity_poly.entity_id
_entity_poly.type
_entity_poly.pdbx_seq_one_letter_code
_entity_poly.pdbx_strand_id
1 'polypeptide(L)'
;MNQIKLLSIDIECESENGFPSPEKADQPLICITVKDHISKKIIVFGMGNFVNDREDVQYIDCVTETGLVETFTKFWVEYNPDIITGWNVKFFDIPYLMNRFRYLMGDDWLNQFSPWGVVEQKSASVLFASQEQQVWNILGVDTLDYLDLYRKFTFVRRESYKLDYIGEVELGQNKLENPYDTFKEFYQNDYQRFVEYNIQDVELVDKLEDKMQLIALHLTMAYEAKVNYQDVFGQVRIWDCIIYHHLRSKNIVPPAIQESKTSNGYEGAYVKDPVVGFHDWVCSFDLNSLYPHLIMQYNISPETMVGFEPNRVNVENMLNQKSDLSDLDNRTITPNGAQFRTDKRGFLPEIMDT
;
A
#
# COMPACT_ATOMS: atom_id res chain seq x y z
N MET A 1 9.42 -16.56 -4.96
CA MET A 1 9.47 -15.66 -3.79
C MET A 1 10.67 -15.88 -2.87
N ASN A 2 11.28 -17.05 -2.81
CA ASN A 2 12.43 -17.32 -1.90
C ASN A 2 13.73 -16.54 -2.17
N GLN A 3 13.72 -15.57 -3.06
CA GLN A 3 14.89 -14.74 -3.39
C GLN A 3 14.74 -13.28 -2.93
N ILE A 4 13.53 -12.84 -2.55
CA ILE A 4 13.28 -11.47 -2.09
C ILE A 4 13.57 -11.41 -0.60
N LYS A 5 14.51 -10.57 -0.21
CA LYS A 5 14.87 -10.32 1.19
C LYS A 5 13.86 -9.32 1.79
N LEU A 6 12.87 -9.87 2.47
CA LEU A 6 11.83 -9.11 3.17
C LEU A 6 12.16 -9.04 4.67
N LEU A 7 12.28 -7.84 5.20
CA LEU A 7 12.63 -7.56 6.58
C LEU A 7 11.51 -6.78 7.26
N SER A 8 10.89 -7.35 8.29
CA SER A 8 10.04 -6.58 9.21
C SER A 8 10.92 -5.80 10.18
N ILE A 9 10.52 -4.57 10.51
CA ILE A 9 11.22 -3.72 11.46
C ILE A 9 10.22 -3.03 12.39
N ASP A 10 10.63 -2.84 13.62
CA ASP A 10 9.96 -2.01 14.63
C ASP A 10 11.01 -1.37 15.54
N ILE A 11 10.78 -0.15 15.98
CA ILE A 11 11.72 0.59 16.84
C ILE A 11 11.05 1.08 18.10
N GLU A 12 11.85 1.19 19.15
CA GLU A 12 11.44 1.83 20.38
C GLU A 12 12.39 2.96 20.77
N CYS A 13 11.80 4.10 21.11
CA CYS A 13 12.52 5.32 21.48
C CYS A 13 12.21 5.73 22.89
N GLU A 14 13.06 6.54 23.50
CA GLU A 14 12.70 7.26 24.71
C GLU A 14 11.47 8.15 24.50
N SER A 15 10.67 8.34 25.57
CA SER A 15 9.45 9.16 25.55
C SER A 15 9.39 10.13 26.72
N GLU A 16 10.53 10.77 27.05
CA GLU A 16 10.62 11.71 28.18
C GLU A 16 9.78 12.97 27.98
N ASN A 17 9.72 13.46 26.73
CA ASN A 17 9.06 14.72 26.36
C ASN A 17 7.73 14.50 25.61
N GLY A 18 7.02 13.40 25.88
CA GLY A 18 5.82 13.00 25.17
C GLY A 18 6.10 12.04 24.01
N PHE A 19 5.13 11.87 23.11
CA PHE A 19 5.27 10.95 21.97
C PHE A 19 6.40 11.42 21.05
N PRO A 20 7.37 10.54 20.71
CA PRO A 20 8.51 10.92 19.87
C PRO A 20 8.08 11.42 18.48
N SER A 21 8.66 12.54 18.04
CA SER A 21 8.40 13.07 16.68
C SER A 21 9.42 12.53 15.69
N PRO A 22 8.98 11.85 14.61
CA PRO A 22 9.90 11.37 13.58
C PRO A 22 10.69 12.48 12.89
N GLU A 23 10.09 13.68 12.77
CA GLU A 23 10.77 14.83 12.15
C GLU A 23 11.92 15.37 12.99
N LYS A 24 11.72 15.42 14.31
CA LYS A 24 12.75 15.92 15.24
C LYS A 24 13.78 14.85 15.56
N ALA A 25 13.32 13.63 15.80
CA ALA A 25 14.11 12.49 16.25
C ALA A 25 15.10 12.85 17.36
N ASP A 26 14.61 13.66 18.33
CA ASP A 26 15.42 14.27 19.38
C ASP A 26 15.61 13.38 20.60
N GLN A 27 14.85 12.28 20.69
CA GLN A 27 14.95 11.32 21.79
C GLN A 27 15.76 10.08 21.36
N PRO A 28 16.55 9.49 22.28
CA PRO A 28 17.38 8.32 21.95
C PRO A 28 16.57 7.09 21.51
N LEU A 29 17.14 6.32 20.62
CA LEU A 29 16.70 4.97 20.32
C LEU A 29 17.08 4.04 21.47
N ILE A 30 16.16 3.16 21.89
CA ILE A 30 16.39 2.17 22.93
C ILE A 30 16.64 0.79 22.34
N CYS A 31 15.81 0.37 21.39
CA CYS A 31 16.05 -0.86 20.64
C CYS A 31 15.49 -0.78 19.22
N ILE A 32 16.05 -1.63 18.37
CA ILE A 32 15.57 -1.91 17.01
C ILE A 32 15.37 -3.42 16.92
N THR A 33 14.17 -3.84 16.56
CA THR A 33 13.88 -5.25 16.31
C THR A 33 13.60 -5.47 14.84
N VAL A 34 14.24 -6.48 14.27
CA VAL A 34 14.01 -6.89 12.88
C VAL A 34 13.70 -8.39 12.81
N LYS A 35 12.87 -8.78 11.85
CA LYS A 35 12.57 -10.19 11.55
C LYS A 35 12.73 -10.47 10.07
N ASP A 36 13.53 -11.46 9.75
CA ASP A 36 13.67 -11.97 8.39
C ASP A 36 12.53 -12.95 8.07
N HIS A 37 11.75 -12.64 7.05
CA HIS A 37 10.61 -13.47 6.65
C HIS A 37 10.97 -14.85 6.11
N ILE A 38 12.18 -15.03 5.59
CA ILE A 38 12.63 -16.30 5.02
C ILE A 38 13.08 -17.25 6.13
N SER A 39 14.03 -16.81 6.94
CA SER A 39 14.59 -17.63 8.03
C SER A 39 13.72 -17.63 9.30
N LYS A 40 12.75 -16.71 9.38
CA LYS A 40 11.93 -16.43 10.57
C LYS A 40 12.76 -16.03 11.81
N LYS A 41 14.02 -15.70 11.64
CA LYS A 41 14.88 -15.22 12.73
C LYS A 41 14.58 -13.77 13.08
N ILE A 42 14.61 -13.50 14.36
CA ILE A 42 14.44 -12.17 14.94
C ILE A 42 15.81 -11.73 15.47
N ILE A 43 16.20 -10.50 15.16
CA ILE A 43 17.41 -9.87 15.69
C ILE A 43 16.99 -8.59 16.40
N VAL A 44 17.41 -8.46 17.64
CA VAL A 44 17.16 -7.29 18.47
C VAL A 44 18.50 -6.59 18.75
N PHE A 45 18.59 -5.32 18.39
CA PHE A 45 19.68 -4.44 18.75
C PHE A 45 19.22 -3.58 19.94
N GLY A 46 19.83 -3.74 21.09
CA GLY A 46 19.40 -3.06 22.31
C GLY A 46 20.56 -2.56 23.15
N MET A 47 20.27 -1.86 24.23
CA MET A 47 21.28 -1.23 25.12
C MET A 47 21.06 -1.61 26.59
N GLY A 48 20.69 -2.84 26.86
CA GLY A 48 20.43 -3.28 28.22
C GLY A 48 20.58 -4.79 28.36
N ASN A 49 20.42 -5.24 29.60
CA ASN A 49 20.54 -6.67 29.87
C ASN A 49 19.23 -7.40 29.52
N PHE A 50 19.26 -8.25 28.52
CA PHE A 50 18.17 -9.10 28.08
C PHE A 50 18.58 -10.56 28.16
N VAL A 51 17.80 -11.36 28.88
CA VAL A 51 18.00 -12.82 28.97
C VAL A 51 17.20 -13.46 27.86
N ASN A 52 17.92 -14.00 26.87
CA ASN A 52 17.29 -14.66 25.73
C ASN A 52 17.23 -16.17 25.97
N ASP A 53 16.03 -16.72 26.01
CA ASP A 53 15.72 -18.15 26.14
C ASP A 53 15.16 -18.76 24.83
N ARG A 54 15.08 -17.95 23.77
CA ARG A 54 14.51 -18.33 22.45
C ARG A 54 15.61 -18.58 21.42
N GLU A 55 15.55 -19.72 20.73
CA GLU A 55 16.50 -20.09 19.67
C GLU A 55 16.34 -19.26 18.37
N ASP A 56 15.13 -18.76 18.12
CA ASP A 56 14.82 -17.95 16.95
C ASP A 56 15.13 -16.45 17.13
N VAL A 57 15.46 -16.01 18.34
CA VAL A 57 15.82 -14.65 18.69
C VAL A 57 17.31 -14.53 18.91
N GLN A 58 17.93 -13.52 18.33
CA GLN A 58 19.30 -13.11 18.61
C GLN A 58 19.28 -11.70 19.22
N TYR A 59 19.73 -11.54 20.44
CA TYR A 59 19.91 -10.24 21.06
C TYR A 59 21.36 -9.78 20.93
N ILE A 60 21.57 -8.52 20.54
CA ILE A 60 22.87 -7.88 20.40
C ILE A 60 22.90 -6.68 21.33
N ASP A 61 23.71 -6.76 22.41
CA ASP A 61 23.93 -5.65 23.31
C ASP A 61 24.89 -4.64 22.68
N CYS A 62 24.40 -3.47 22.37
CA CYS A 62 25.13 -2.39 21.70
C CYS A 62 25.76 -1.40 22.67
N VAL A 63 25.49 -1.54 23.99
CA VAL A 63 26.03 -0.73 25.10
C VAL A 63 25.67 0.76 25.05
N THR A 64 25.73 1.39 23.87
CA THR A 64 25.44 2.83 23.64
C THR A 64 24.61 3.00 22.39
N GLU A 65 23.88 4.13 22.30
CA GLU A 65 23.10 4.44 21.12
C GLU A 65 23.96 4.53 19.83
N THR A 66 25.15 5.13 19.91
CA THR A 66 26.09 5.14 18.77
C THR A 66 26.49 3.73 18.36
N GLY A 67 26.79 2.85 19.33
CA GLY A 67 27.06 1.43 19.07
C GLY A 67 25.86 0.70 18.44
N LEU A 68 24.62 1.04 18.84
CA LEU A 68 23.40 0.51 18.24
C LEU A 68 23.30 0.93 16.77
N VAL A 69 23.49 2.23 16.47
CA VAL A 69 23.48 2.75 15.10
C VAL A 69 24.52 2.08 14.22
N GLU A 70 25.76 1.98 14.69
CA GLU A 70 26.87 1.34 13.95
C GLU A 70 26.60 -0.15 13.68
N THR A 71 26.16 -0.88 14.71
CA THR A 71 25.91 -2.31 14.62
C THR A 71 24.70 -2.61 13.72
N PHE A 72 23.64 -1.84 13.86
CA PHE A 72 22.47 -1.97 12.98
C PHE A 72 22.79 -1.61 11.53
N THR A 73 23.55 -0.53 11.29
CA THR A 73 23.99 -0.15 9.93
C THR A 73 24.82 -1.25 9.29
N LYS A 74 25.75 -1.84 10.04
CA LYS A 74 26.56 -2.97 9.55
C LYS A 74 25.68 -4.17 9.18
N PHE A 75 24.74 -4.53 10.04
CA PHE A 75 23.77 -5.58 9.74
C PHE A 75 22.96 -5.26 8.47
N TRP A 76 22.45 -4.04 8.34
CA TRP A 76 21.67 -3.62 7.17
C TRP A 76 22.46 -3.75 5.87
N VAL A 77 23.70 -3.28 5.85
CA VAL A 77 24.59 -3.37 4.68
C VAL A 77 24.88 -4.83 4.30
N GLU A 78 25.14 -5.67 5.29
CA GLU A 78 25.42 -7.10 5.08
C GLU A 78 24.17 -7.87 4.63
N TYR A 79 23.03 -7.59 5.24
CA TYR A 79 21.75 -8.21 4.90
C TYR A 79 21.25 -7.73 3.55
N ASN A 80 21.33 -6.43 3.29
CA ASN A 80 20.88 -5.75 2.07
C ASN A 80 19.43 -6.12 1.70
N PRO A 81 18.42 -5.61 2.42
CA PRO A 81 17.02 -5.94 2.21
C PRO A 81 16.54 -5.43 0.84
N ASP A 82 15.66 -6.19 0.18
CA ASP A 82 14.93 -5.71 -1.01
C ASP A 82 13.68 -4.92 -0.58
N ILE A 83 13.03 -5.38 0.48
CA ILE A 83 11.78 -4.80 1.00
C ILE A 83 11.85 -4.76 2.52
N ILE A 84 11.42 -3.62 3.06
CA ILE A 84 11.15 -3.44 4.49
C ILE A 84 9.64 -3.26 4.72
N THR A 85 9.16 -3.84 5.81
CA THR A 85 7.77 -3.77 6.23
C THR A 85 7.67 -3.63 7.74
N GLY A 86 6.49 -3.35 8.23
CA GLY A 86 6.12 -3.18 9.63
C GLY A 86 4.86 -2.36 9.74
N TRP A 87 4.44 -2.03 10.93
CA TRP A 87 3.19 -1.30 11.16
C TRP A 87 3.43 0.20 11.27
N ASN A 88 3.00 0.97 10.27
CA ASN A 88 3.21 2.42 10.16
C ASN A 88 4.68 2.83 9.98
N VAL A 89 5.52 1.91 9.52
CA VAL A 89 6.98 2.14 9.38
C VAL A 89 7.33 3.26 8.41
N LYS A 90 6.50 3.49 7.40
CA LYS A 90 6.70 4.52 6.39
C LYS A 90 6.65 5.94 6.97
N PHE A 91 5.81 6.15 7.98
CA PHE A 91 5.56 7.47 8.57
C PHE A 91 6.14 7.63 9.98
N PHE A 92 6.60 6.56 10.61
CA PHE A 92 7.18 6.62 11.94
C PHE A 92 8.60 6.03 11.97
N ASP A 93 8.75 4.72 11.89
CA ASP A 93 10.02 4.04 12.17
C ASP A 93 11.15 4.47 11.22
N ILE A 94 10.93 4.40 9.91
CA ILE A 94 11.95 4.76 8.94
C ILE A 94 12.30 6.24 8.99
N PRO A 95 11.34 7.19 9.04
CA PRO A 95 11.67 8.60 9.25
C PRO A 95 12.40 8.86 10.55
N TYR A 96 12.03 8.21 11.65
CA TYR A 96 12.71 8.36 12.92
C TYR A 96 14.16 7.86 12.86
N LEU A 97 14.37 6.64 12.37
CA LEU A 97 15.70 6.07 12.18
C LEU A 97 16.59 6.95 11.32
N MET A 98 16.14 7.34 10.13
CA MET A 98 16.94 8.14 9.22
C MET A 98 17.28 9.50 9.82
N ASN A 99 16.31 10.18 10.44
CA ASN A 99 16.56 11.48 11.08
C ASN A 99 17.48 11.35 12.31
N ARG A 100 17.31 10.29 13.11
CA ARG A 100 18.18 10.04 14.27
C ARG A 100 19.61 9.69 13.87
N PHE A 101 19.77 8.83 12.86
CA PHE A 101 21.09 8.47 12.33
C PHE A 101 21.78 9.67 11.70
N ARG A 102 21.06 10.52 10.98
CA ARG A 102 21.58 11.80 10.47
C ARG A 102 22.05 12.71 11.59
N TYR A 103 21.30 12.82 12.68
CA TYR A 103 21.65 13.62 13.84
C TYR A 103 22.93 13.13 14.51
N LEU A 104 23.10 11.81 14.67
CA LEU A 104 24.25 11.21 15.37
C LEU A 104 25.50 11.08 14.50
N MET A 105 25.33 10.73 13.22
CA MET A 105 26.41 10.29 12.33
C MET A 105 26.63 11.20 11.11
N GLY A 106 25.72 12.13 10.85
CA GLY A 106 25.75 13.03 9.68
C GLY A 106 25.04 12.47 8.43
N ASP A 107 24.85 13.35 7.44
CA ASP A 107 24.08 13.04 6.21
C ASP A 107 24.73 11.92 5.38
N ASP A 108 26.04 11.91 5.23
CA ASP A 108 26.76 10.93 4.41
C ASP A 108 26.59 9.49 4.93
N TRP A 109 26.33 9.32 6.22
CA TRP A 109 26.09 8.01 6.82
C TRP A 109 24.88 7.31 6.24
N LEU A 110 23.83 8.06 5.93
CA LEU A 110 22.57 7.52 5.42
C LEU A 110 22.72 6.82 4.07
N ASN A 111 23.69 7.23 3.27
CA ASN A 111 23.92 6.65 1.95
C ASN A 111 24.23 5.15 1.99
N GLN A 112 24.71 4.64 3.14
CA GLN A 112 25.00 3.22 3.34
C GLN A 112 23.73 2.35 3.36
N PHE A 113 22.57 2.92 3.64
CA PHE A 113 21.29 2.19 3.64
C PHE A 113 20.79 1.86 2.24
N SER A 114 21.26 2.57 1.22
CA SER A 114 20.93 2.32 -0.17
C SER A 114 22.01 1.50 -0.86
N PRO A 115 21.69 0.40 -1.55
CA PRO A 115 22.65 -0.34 -2.37
C PRO A 115 23.24 0.51 -3.50
N TRP A 116 22.60 1.65 -3.83
CA TRP A 116 23.07 2.60 -4.84
C TRP A 116 23.67 3.88 -4.24
N GLY A 117 23.75 3.97 -2.92
CA GLY A 117 24.30 5.12 -2.21
C GLY A 117 23.42 6.37 -2.30
N VAL A 118 22.11 6.22 -2.48
CA VAL A 118 21.18 7.35 -2.62
C VAL A 118 20.01 7.20 -1.66
N VAL A 119 19.90 8.13 -0.72
CA VAL A 119 18.81 8.24 0.24
C VAL A 119 18.29 9.66 0.22
N GLU A 120 16.99 9.85 0.02
CA GLU A 120 16.40 11.18 -0.16
C GLU A 120 15.07 11.34 0.57
N GLN A 121 14.76 12.56 0.98
CA GLN A 121 13.44 12.88 1.53
C GLN A 121 12.47 13.22 0.40
N LYS A 122 11.23 12.74 0.54
CA LYS A 122 10.11 13.04 -0.37
C LYS A 122 8.85 13.33 0.43
N SER A 123 7.96 14.15 -0.14
CA SER A 123 6.59 14.25 0.35
C SER A 123 5.79 13.05 -0.14
N ALA A 124 5.08 12.41 0.76
CA ALA A 124 4.14 11.34 0.43
C ALA A 124 2.78 11.61 1.05
N SER A 125 1.73 11.31 0.28
CA SER A 125 0.36 11.38 0.78
C SER A 125 0.09 10.22 1.72
N VAL A 126 -0.50 10.52 2.87
CA VAL A 126 -1.00 9.49 3.78
C VAL A 126 -2.23 8.85 3.16
N LEU A 127 -2.24 7.52 3.03
CA LEU A 127 -3.35 6.79 2.41
C LEU A 127 -4.66 7.11 3.16
N PHE A 128 -5.68 7.54 2.44
CA PHE A 128 -7.00 7.95 2.97
C PHE A 128 -6.99 9.19 3.89
N ALA A 129 -5.93 9.98 3.88
CA ALA A 129 -5.90 11.30 4.53
C ALA A 129 -5.47 12.37 3.54
N SER A 130 -6.04 13.59 3.69
CA SER A 130 -5.67 14.73 2.83
C SER A 130 -4.41 15.45 3.37
N GLN A 131 -3.46 14.68 3.86
CA GLN A 131 -2.22 15.20 4.45
C GLN A 131 -1.02 14.61 3.74
N GLU A 132 0.00 15.45 3.54
CA GLU A 132 1.31 15.02 3.07
C GLU A 132 2.28 15.01 4.26
N GLN A 133 3.10 13.98 4.34
CA GLN A 133 4.16 13.85 5.33
C GLN A 133 5.49 13.59 4.63
N GLN A 134 6.57 14.01 5.28
CA GLN A 134 7.91 13.72 4.79
C GLN A 134 8.25 12.26 5.07
N VAL A 135 8.68 11.56 4.03
CA VAL A 135 9.15 10.18 4.10
C VAL A 135 10.56 10.09 3.54
N TRP A 136 11.27 9.04 3.94
CA TRP A 136 12.57 8.72 3.38
C TRP A 136 12.43 7.67 2.27
N ASN A 137 13.05 7.94 1.15
CA ASN A 137 13.15 7.04 0.01
C ASN A 137 14.59 6.51 -0.05
N ILE A 138 14.74 5.23 0.23
CA ILE A 138 16.02 4.52 0.17
C ILE A 138 16.06 3.84 -1.20
N LEU A 139 16.83 4.40 -2.15
CA LEU A 139 16.83 3.85 -3.51
C LEU A 139 17.40 2.43 -3.52
N GLY A 140 16.62 1.50 -4.08
CA GLY A 140 16.94 0.08 -4.14
C GLY A 140 16.37 -0.75 -2.99
N VAL A 141 15.70 -0.12 -2.02
CA VAL A 141 14.95 -0.78 -0.95
C VAL A 141 13.53 -0.24 -0.92
N ASP A 142 12.55 -1.10 -1.13
CA ASP A 142 11.14 -0.68 -1.09
C ASP A 142 10.57 -0.75 0.32
N THR A 143 9.79 0.27 0.71
CA THR A 143 9.06 0.27 1.98
C THR A 143 7.60 -0.10 1.70
N LEU A 144 7.20 -1.31 2.08
CA LEU A 144 5.82 -1.78 2.03
C LEU A 144 5.23 -1.74 3.44
N ASP A 145 4.66 -0.60 3.82
CA ASP A 145 4.01 -0.43 5.12
C ASP A 145 2.79 -1.35 5.24
N TYR A 146 2.79 -2.23 6.25
CA TYR A 146 1.73 -3.22 6.42
C TYR A 146 0.36 -2.57 6.75
N LEU A 147 0.36 -1.42 7.42
CA LEU A 147 -0.85 -0.64 7.64
C LEU A 147 -1.44 -0.11 6.33
N ASP A 148 -0.61 0.36 5.41
CA ASP A 148 -1.05 0.80 4.09
C ASP A 148 -1.59 -0.38 3.27
N LEU A 149 -0.94 -1.55 3.32
CA LEU A 149 -1.42 -2.78 2.69
C LEU A 149 -2.77 -3.22 3.28
N TYR A 150 -2.89 -3.23 4.61
CA TYR A 150 -4.13 -3.58 5.29
C TYR A 150 -5.28 -2.67 4.87
N ARG A 151 -5.06 -1.34 4.88
CA ARG A 151 -6.08 -0.36 4.46
C ARG A 151 -6.48 -0.49 3.00
N LYS A 152 -5.53 -0.82 2.13
CA LYS A 152 -5.78 -0.95 0.68
C LYS A 152 -6.57 -2.20 0.32
N PHE A 153 -6.23 -3.34 0.92
CA PHE A 153 -6.75 -4.65 0.52
C PHE A 153 -7.86 -5.18 1.42
N THR A 154 -8.19 -4.48 2.53
CA THR A 154 -9.35 -4.83 3.36
C THR A 154 -10.50 -3.85 3.09
N PHE A 155 -11.67 -4.37 2.71
CA PHE A 155 -12.83 -3.54 2.35
C PHE A 155 -13.66 -3.12 3.56
N VAL A 156 -13.43 -3.72 4.73
CA VAL A 156 -14.17 -3.43 5.96
C VAL A 156 -13.48 -2.30 6.71
N ARG A 157 -14.19 -1.20 6.90
CA ARG A 157 -13.68 -0.12 7.77
C ARG A 157 -13.63 -0.58 9.21
N ARG A 158 -12.52 -0.28 9.88
CA ARG A 158 -12.29 -0.59 11.28
C ARG A 158 -12.46 0.67 12.15
N GLU A 159 -12.84 0.48 13.41
CA GLU A 159 -12.94 1.58 14.39
C GLU A 159 -11.58 2.17 14.73
N SER A 160 -10.55 1.33 14.75
CA SER A 160 -9.15 1.72 14.97
C SER A 160 -8.22 0.97 14.03
N TYR A 161 -7.11 1.61 13.67
CA TYR A 161 -6.03 1.01 12.88
C TYR A 161 -4.74 0.89 13.69
N LYS A 162 -4.83 0.88 15.01
CA LYS A 162 -3.70 0.54 15.88
C LYS A 162 -3.39 -0.95 15.75
N LEU A 163 -2.11 -1.32 15.80
CA LEU A 163 -1.68 -2.71 15.66
C LEU A 163 -2.35 -3.64 16.67
N ASP A 164 -2.49 -3.19 17.92
CA ASP A 164 -3.18 -3.92 18.99
C ASP A 164 -4.63 -4.28 18.61
N TYR A 165 -5.41 -3.28 18.18
CA TYR A 165 -6.79 -3.49 17.76
C TYR A 165 -6.91 -4.42 16.53
N ILE A 166 -6.05 -4.25 15.55
CA ILE A 166 -6.05 -5.10 14.36
C ILE A 166 -5.60 -6.52 14.70
N GLY A 167 -4.61 -6.67 15.57
CA GLY A 167 -4.16 -7.96 16.11
C GLY A 167 -5.31 -8.70 16.82
N GLU A 168 -6.09 -8.01 17.66
CA GLU A 168 -7.27 -8.58 18.30
C GLU A 168 -8.33 -9.01 17.29
N VAL A 169 -8.70 -8.12 16.37
CA VAL A 169 -9.77 -8.39 15.39
C VAL A 169 -9.39 -9.50 14.42
N GLU A 170 -8.16 -9.50 13.92
CA GLU A 170 -7.74 -10.45 12.89
C GLU A 170 -7.18 -11.75 13.46
N LEU A 171 -6.45 -11.70 14.57
CA LEU A 171 -5.75 -12.84 15.13
C LEU A 171 -6.34 -13.35 16.45
N GLY A 172 -7.17 -12.54 17.13
CA GLY A 172 -7.60 -12.79 18.51
C GLY A 172 -6.44 -12.64 19.50
N GLN A 173 -5.42 -11.86 19.17
CA GLN A 173 -4.21 -11.63 19.97
C GLN A 173 -4.00 -10.13 20.16
N ASN A 174 -3.75 -9.73 21.39
CA ASN A 174 -3.43 -8.35 21.74
C ASN A 174 -1.92 -8.19 21.93
N LYS A 175 -1.44 -6.95 21.92
CA LYS A 175 -0.09 -6.61 22.35
C LYS A 175 0.12 -6.95 23.82
N LEU A 176 1.38 -7.10 24.22
CA LEU A 176 1.72 -7.10 25.64
C LEU A 176 1.35 -5.76 26.26
N GLU A 177 0.68 -5.78 27.40
CA GLU A 177 0.35 -4.55 28.11
C GLU A 177 1.59 -3.95 28.76
N ASN A 178 1.75 -2.63 28.64
CA ASN A 178 2.68 -1.88 29.47
C ASN A 178 2.09 -1.83 30.91
N PRO A 179 2.77 -2.42 31.90
CA PRO A 179 2.25 -2.44 33.28
C PRO A 179 2.55 -1.14 34.06
N TYR A 180 3.24 -0.17 33.46
CA TYR A 180 3.68 1.07 34.07
C TYR A 180 2.87 2.26 33.55
N ASP A 181 2.82 3.33 34.35
CA ASP A 181 2.07 4.54 33.98
C ASP A 181 2.70 5.29 32.81
N THR A 182 4.01 5.19 32.67
CA THR A 182 4.77 5.83 31.58
C THR A 182 5.63 4.83 30.82
N PHE A 183 5.85 5.10 29.57
CA PHE A 183 6.74 4.30 28.74
C PHE A 183 8.19 4.34 29.22
N LYS A 184 8.60 5.49 29.81
CA LYS A 184 9.89 5.66 30.46
C LYS A 184 10.09 4.69 31.61
N GLU A 185 9.13 4.61 32.52
CA GLU A 185 9.19 3.65 33.63
C GLU A 185 9.26 2.22 33.15
N PHE A 186 8.59 1.90 32.03
CA PHE A 186 8.61 0.57 31.45
C PHE A 186 10.03 0.14 31.07
N TYR A 187 10.71 0.88 30.20
CA TYR A 187 12.05 0.46 29.77
C TYR A 187 13.13 0.62 30.86
N GLN A 188 12.94 1.50 31.85
CA GLN A 188 13.89 1.67 32.95
C GLN A 188 13.76 0.60 34.04
N ASN A 189 12.55 0.13 34.32
CA ASN A 189 12.30 -0.79 35.44
C ASN A 189 12.16 -2.24 34.98
N ASP A 190 11.74 -2.50 33.73
CA ASP A 190 11.50 -3.85 33.21
C ASP A 190 11.96 -3.96 31.75
N TYR A 191 13.27 -3.81 31.54
CA TYR A 191 13.88 -3.86 30.21
C TYR A 191 13.65 -5.20 29.50
N GLN A 192 13.59 -6.31 30.27
CA GLN A 192 13.29 -7.64 29.74
C GLN A 192 11.94 -7.64 29.03
N ARG A 193 10.89 -7.25 29.73
CA ARG A 193 9.53 -7.22 29.18
C ARG A 193 9.36 -6.17 28.09
N PHE A 194 10.10 -5.08 28.16
CA PHE A 194 10.13 -4.04 27.13
C PHE A 194 10.68 -4.58 25.80
N VAL A 195 11.75 -5.36 25.81
CA VAL A 195 12.28 -6.03 24.63
C VAL A 195 11.30 -7.08 24.09
N GLU A 196 10.68 -7.87 24.98
CA GLU A 196 9.65 -8.83 24.60
C GLU A 196 8.43 -8.15 23.94
N TYR A 197 8.06 -6.96 24.41
CA TYR A 197 7.00 -6.14 23.80
C TYR A 197 7.37 -5.76 22.36
N ASN A 198 8.57 -5.26 22.11
CA ASN A 198 9.02 -4.89 20.77
C ASN A 198 9.15 -6.11 19.83
N ILE A 199 9.59 -7.26 20.35
CA ILE A 199 9.61 -8.53 19.61
C ILE A 199 8.18 -8.93 19.19
N GLN A 200 7.21 -8.80 20.10
CA GLN A 200 5.83 -9.16 19.82
C GLN A 200 5.21 -8.28 18.73
N ASP A 201 5.56 -6.99 18.65
CA ASP A 201 5.04 -6.10 17.63
C ASP A 201 5.47 -6.56 16.23
N VAL A 202 6.71 -6.94 16.05
CA VAL A 202 7.20 -7.53 14.80
C VAL A 202 6.53 -8.89 14.51
N GLU A 203 6.33 -9.72 15.53
CA GLU A 203 5.65 -11.01 15.38
C GLU A 203 4.17 -10.88 15.01
N LEU A 204 3.48 -9.85 15.52
CA LEU A 204 2.08 -9.60 15.15
C LEU A 204 1.95 -9.27 13.68
N VAL A 205 2.84 -8.47 13.12
CA VAL A 205 2.87 -8.17 11.68
C VAL A 205 3.14 -9.43 10.85
N ASP A 206 4.08 -10.28 11.27
CA ASP A 206 4.37 -11.55 10.59
C ASP A 206 3.17 -12.51 10.63
N LYS A 207 2.49 -12.63 11.77
CA LYS A 207 1.25 -13.43 11.91
C LYS A 207 0.09 -12.88 11.07
N LEU A 208 -0.02 -11.54 10.96
CA LEU A 208 -0.99 -10.93 10.06
C LEU A 208 -0.70 -11.30 8.61
N GLU A 209 0.56 -11.25 8.18
CA GLU A 209 0.97 -11.68 6.84
C GLU A 209 0.73 -13.18 6.62
N ASP A 210 1.05 -14.04 7.57
CA ASP A 210 0.80 -15.49 7.48
C ASP A 210 -0.71 -15.79 7.26
N LYS A 211 -1.60 -15.01 7.87
CA LYS A 211 -3.06 -15.15 7.72
C LYS A 211 -3.60 -14.49 6.46
N MET A 212 -3.19 -13.27 6.17
CA MET A 212 -3.84 -12.39 5.17
C MET A 212 -3.12 -12.38 3.83
N GLN A 213 -1.81 -12.68 3.80
CA GLN A 213 -0.96 -12.73 2.61
C GLN A 213 -0.99 -11.44 1.75
N LEU A 214 -1.04 -10.28 2.41
CA LEU A 214 -1.18 -8.99 1.72
C LEU A 214 0.09 -8.59 0.98
N ILE A 215 1.26 -8.90 1.53
CA ILE A 215 2.54 -8.70 0.84
C ILE A 215 2.62 -9.61 -0.39
N ALA A 216 2.26 -10.90 -0.23
CA ALA A 216 2.26 -11.84 -1.34
C ALA A 216 1.31 -11.40 -2.47
N LEU A 217 0.11 -10.92 -2.12
CA LEU A 217 -0.85 -10.36 -3.06
C LEU A 217 -0.27 -9.14 -3.79
N HIS A 218 0.31 -8.20 -3.02
CA HIS A 218 0.91 -6.98 -3.56
C HIS A 218 2.04 -7.27 -4.54
N LEU A 219 2.94 -8.19 -4.19
CA LEU A 219 4.03 -8.62 -5.07
C LEU A 219 3.50 -9.29 -6.35
N THR A 220 2.48 -10.14 -6.22
CA THR A 220 1.83 -10.77 -7.38
C THR A 220 1.28 -9.71 -8.34
N MET A 221 0.57 -8.71 -7.83
CA MET A 221 0.06 -7.60 -8.64
C MET A 221 1.18 -6.82 -9.32
N ALA A 222 2.30 -6.56 -8.62
CA ALA A 222 3.45 -5.88 -9.20
C ALA A 222 4.06 -6.66 -10.37
N TYR A 223 4.22 -7.97 -10.22
CA TYR A 223 4.75 -8.84 -11.27
C TYR A 223 3.82 -8.95 -12.48
N GLU A 224 2.52 -9.14 -12.26
CA GLU A 224 1.54 -9.23 -13.34
C GLU A 224 1.42 -7.91 -14.11
N ALA A 225 1.36 -6.79 -13.41
CA ALA A 225 1.29 -5.47 -14.02
C ALA A 225 2.64 -4.98 -14.56
N LYS A 226 3.77 -5.62 -14.17
CA LYS A 226 5.16 -5.20 -14.49
C LYS A 226 5.45 -3.76 -14.06
N VAL A 227 5.11 -3.47 -12.82
CA VAL A 227 5.33 -2.18 -12.16
C VAL A 227 6.27 -2.35 -10.97
N ASN A 228 6.84 -1.23 -10.47
CA ASN A 228 7.56 -1.26 -9.21
C ASN A 228 6.59 -1.53 -8.05
N TYR A 229 7.09 -2.05 -6.94
CA TYR A 229 6.25 -2.37 -5.78
C TYR A 229 5.47 -1.16 -5.27
N GLN A 230 6.07 0.02 -5.19
CA GLN A 230 5.38 1.26 -4.79
C GLN A 230 4.25 1.67 -5.74
N ASP A 231 4.37 1.37 -7.02
CA ASP A 231 3.38 1.73 -8.05
C ASP A 231 2.06 0.97 -7.87
N VAL A 232 2.06 -0.19 -7.19
CA VAL A 232 0.85 -1.00 -6.94
C VAL A 232 -0.17 -0.24 -6.07
N PHE A 233 0.26 0.71 -5.26
CA PHE A 233 -0.66 1.58 -4.52
C PHE A 233 -1.47 2.51 -5.43
N GLY A 234 -1.00 2.80 -6.65
CA GLY A 234 -1.64 3.65 -7.65
C GLY A 234 -2.39 2.88 -8.71
N GLN A 235 -3.73 2.83 -8.69
CA GLN A 235 -4.52 2.11 -9.69
C GLN A 235 -4.26 2.58 -11.12
N VAL A 236 -4.15 3.89 -11.34
CA VAL A 236 -3.88 4.47 -12.68
C VAL A 236 -2.56 3.95 -13.22
N ARG A 237 -1.53 3.90 -12.40
CA ARG A 237 -0.20 3.44 -12.81
C ARG A 237 -0.19 1.97 -13.21
N ILE A 238 -0.91 1.14 -12.48
CA ILE A 238 -1.08 -0.28 -12.82
C ILE A 238 -1.70 -0.42 -14.22
N TRP A 239 -2.82 0.26 -14.45
CA TRP A 239 -3.51 0.21 -15.74
C TRP A 239 -2.67 0.77 -16.88
N ASP A 240 -1.97 1.87 -16.68
CA ASP A 240 -1.05 2.43 -17.69
C ASP A 240 -0.02 1.39 -18.14
N CYS A 241 0.58 0.68 -17.19
CA CYS A 241 1.59 -0.33 -17.49
C CYS A 241 0.99 -1.57 -18.16
N ILE A 242 -0.16 -2.08 -17.68
CA ILE A 242 -0.86 -3.20 -18.31
C ILE A 242 -1.21 -2.86 -19.76
N ILE A 243 -1.83 -1.70 -20.01
CA ILE A 243 -2.20 -1.23 -21.35
C ILE A 243 -0.95 -1.06 -22.22
N TYR A 244 0.10 -0.42 -21.68
CA TYR A 244 1.36 -0.25 -22.41
C TYR A 244 1.96 -1.58 -22.85
N HIS A 245 2.06 -2.55 -21.96
CA HIS A 245 2.62 -3.86 -22.28
C HIS A 245 1.77 -4.64 -23.27
N HIS A 246 0.44 -4.56 -23.14
CA HIS A 246 -0.50 -5.17 -24.07
C HIS A 246 -0.33 -4.59 -25.49
N LEU A 247 -0.35 -3.27 -25.64
CA LEU A 247 -0.18 -2.61 -26.93
C LEU A 247 1.21 -2.87 -27.52
N ARG A 248 2.27 -2.82 -26.71
CA ARG A 248 3.63 -3.13 -27.13
C ARG A 248 3.76 -4.56 -27.66
N SER A 249 3.12 -5.54 -27.03
CA SER A 249 3.14 -6.94 -27.52
C SER A 249 2.54 -7.10 -28.92
N LYS A 250 1.65 -6.17 -29.31
CA LYS A 250 1.02 -6.09 -30.63
C LYS A 250 1.70 -5.12 -31.59
N ASN A 251 2.85 -4.54 -31.24
CA ASN A 251 3.55 -3.49 -31.98
C ASN A 251 2.68 -2.24 -32.24
N ILE A 252 1.80 -1.91 -31.29
CA ILE A 252 0.96 -0.70 -31.33
C ILE A 252 1.58 0.35 -30.42
N VAL A 253 1.77 1.56 -30.93
CA VAL A 253 2.26 2.71 -30.18
C VAL A 253 1.05 3.57 -29.80
N PRO A 254 0.82 3.84 -28.49
CA PRO A 254 -0.22 4.76 -28.08
C PRO A 254 0.12 6.19 -28.56
N PRO A 255 -0.89 7.01 -28.88
CA PRO A 255 -0.66 8.40 -29.27
C PRO A 255 -0.04 9.18 -28.12
N ALA A 256 0.70 10.24 -28.45
CA ALA A 256 1.20 11.16 -27.42
C ALA A 256 0.05 11.80 -26.64
N ILE A 257 0.27 12.01 -25.36
CA ILE A 257 -0.71 12.71 -24.50
C ILE A 257 -0.90 14.12 -25.06
N GLN A 258 -2.13 14.43 -25.45
CA GLN A 258 -2.51 15.79 -25.83
C GLN A 258 -3.05 16.51 -24.60
N GLU A 259 -2.50 17.67 -24.28
CA GLU A 259 -3.05 18.53 -23.25
C GLU A 259 -4.46 18.97 -23.66
N SER A 260 -5.46 18.48 -22.94
CA SER A 260 -6.84 18.95 -23.12
C SER A 260 -6.96 20.39 -22.62
N LYS A 261 -7.20 21.33 -23.53
CA LYS A 261 -7.37 22.74 -23.20
C LYS A 261 -8.67 23.06 -22.45
N THR A 262 -9.60 22.10 -22.31
CA THR A 262 -10.88 22.29 -21.63
C THR A 262 -11.28 20.99 -20.94
N SER A 263 -11.24 20.95 -19.62
CA SER A 263 -11.96 19.95 -18.86
C SER A 263 -13.42 20.42 -18.70
N ASN A 264 -14.22 20.36 -19.75
CA ASN A 264 -15.65 20.28 -19.55
C ASN A 264 -15.91 18.92 -18.92
N GLY A 265 -16.38 18.90 -17.66
CA GLY A 265 -16.74 17.66 -17.00
C GLY A 265 -17.67 16.83 -17.91
N TYR A 266 -17.59 15.53 -17.79
CA TYR A 266 -18.54 14.62 -18.45
C TYR A 266 -19.71 14.35 -17.49
N GLU A 267 -20.87 14.09 -18.05
CA GLU A 267 -22.07 13.69 -17.31
C GLU A 267 -21.81 12.35 -16.63
N GLY A 268 -22.11 12.25 -15.34
CA GLY A 268 -21.96 11.03 -14.55
C GLY A 268 -23.01 9.97 -14.91
N ALA A 269 -22.93 8.81 -14.23
CA ALA A 269 -23.92 7.76 -14.40
C ALA A 269 -25.32 8.22 -13.95
N TYR A 270 -26.36 7.74 -14.64
CA TYR A 270 -27.74 7.98 -14.20
C TYR A 270 -28.00 7.35 -12.83
N VAL A 271 -28.50 8.16 -11.93
CA VAL A 271 -28.96 7.73 -10.60
C VAL A 271 -30.42 8.10 -10.46
N LYS A 272 -31.28 7.09 -10.27
CA LYS A 272 -32.70 7.31 -10.04
C LYS A 272 -32.89 7.88 -8.63
N ASP A 273 -33.71 8.94 -8.52
CA ASP A 273 -34.09 9.50 -7.23
C ASP A 273 -34.79 8.46 -6.36
N PRO A 274 -34.41 8.37 -5.06
CA PRO A 274 -35.07 7.46 -4.15
C PRO A 274 -36.51 7.86 -3.87
N VAL A 275 -37.39 6.88 -3.75
CA VAL A 275 -38.74 7.12 -3.22
C VAL A 275 -38.66 7.15 -1.72
N VAL A 276 -38.80 8.33 -1.14
CA VAL A 276 -38.69 8.54 0.32
C VAL A 276 -39.90 7.95 1.03
N GLY A 277 -39.66 7.11 2.03
CA GLY A 277 -40.71 6.46 2.82
C GLY A 277 -40.27 5.17 3.46
N PHE A 278 -41.20 4.52 4.15
CA PHE A 278 -41.04 3.15 4.61
C PHE A 278 -41.43 2.20 3.50
N HIS A 279 -40.63 1.18 3.27
CA HIS A 279 -40.87 0.16 2.26
C HIS A 279 -40.75 -1.23 2.88
N ASP A 280 -41.79 -2.04 2.66
CA ASP A 280 -41.76 -3.45 3.06
C ASP A 280 -41.16 -4.29 1.92
N TRP A 281 -40.54 -5.42 2.28
CA TRP A 281 -40.01 -6.38 1.33
C TRP A 281 -38.96 -5.81 0.36
N VAL A 282 -37.99 -5.07 0.91
CA VAL A 282 -36.89 -4.49 0.11
C VAL A 282 -35.87 -5.56 -0.24
N CYS A 283 -35.60 -5.72 -1.56
CA CYS A 283 -34.51 -6.53 -2.05
C CYS A 283 -33.44 -5.65 -2.68
N SER A 284 -32.18 -5.88 -2.31
CA SER A 284 -31.03 -5.20 -2.91
C SER A 284 -30.29 -6.17 -3.83
N PHE A 285 -29.98 -5.70 -5.04
CA PHE A 285 -29.21 -6.45 -6.02
C PHE A 285 -27.98 -5.63 -6.43
N ASP A 286 -26.85 -6.30 -6.56
CA ASP A 286 -25.61 -5.73 -7.08
C ASP A 286 -25.12 -6.57 -8.27
N LEU A 287 -24.60 -5.90 -9.29
CA LEU A 287 -24.06 -6.55 -10.49
C LEU A 287 -22.52 -6.59 -10.38
N ASN A 288 -21.99 -7.77 -10.16
CA ASN A 288 -20.54 -7.97 -10.09
C ASN A 288 -19.87 -7.49 -11.39
N SER A 289 -18.81 -6.69 -11.23
CA SER A 289 -17.98 -6.22 -12.35
C SER A 289 -18.78 -5.54 -13.47
N LEU A 290 -19.81 -4.76 -13.12
CA LEU A 290 -20.73 -4.13 -14.10
C LEU A 290 -19.98 -3.38 -15.21
N TYR A 291 -19.04 -2.50 -14.86
CA TYR A 291 -18.32 -1.70 -15.86
C TYR A 291 -17.46 -2.55 -16.81
N PRO A 292 -16.64 -3.49 -16.34
CA PRO A 292 -15.91 -4.40 -17.23
C PRO A 292 -16.84 -5.14 -18.20
N HIS A 293 -17.97 -5.69 -17.72
CA HIS A 293 -18.92 -6.40 -18.57
C HIS A 293 -19.58 -5.48 -19.61
N LEU A 294 -19.91 -4.24 -19.26
CA LEU A 294 -20.43 -3.26 -20.23
C LEU A 294 -19.38 -2.89 -21.29
N ILE A 295 -18.13 -2.69 -20.89
CA ILE A 295 -17.02 -2.46 -21.82
C ILE A 295 -16.91 -3.61 -22.82
N MET A 296 -16.95 -4.84 -22.34
CA MET A 296 -16.90 -6.04 -23.19
C MET A 296 -18.13 -6.18 -24.09
N GLN A 297 -19.34 -5.99 -23.53
CA GLN A 297 -20.61 -6.17 -24.24
C GLN A 297 -20.80 -5.16 -25.36
N TYR A 298 -20.50 -3.90 -25.12
CA TYR A 298 -20.64 -2.83 -26.10
C TYR A 298 -19.40 -2.63 -26.96
N ASN A 299 -18.33 -3.38 -26.72
CA ASN A 299 -17.04 -3.25 -27.38
C ASN A 299 -16.43 -1.83 -27.26
N ILE A 300 -16.53 -1.26 -26.06
CA ILE A 300 -16.09 0.11 -25.77
C ILE A 300 -14.57 0.17 -25.77
N SER A 301 -14.02 0.87 -26.77
CA SER A 301 -12.58 1.14 -26.89
C SER A 301 -12.36 2.34 -27.78
N PRO A 302 -11.29 3.13 -27.59
CA PRO A 302 -11.04 4.30 -28.43
C PRO A 302 -11.02 4.01 -29.94
N GLU A 303 -10.40 2.90 -30.35
CA GLU A 303 -10.28 2.51 -31.76
C GLU A 303 -11.52 1.84 -32.34
N THR A 304 -12.49 1.48 -31.52
CA THR A 304 -13.77 0.93 -31.97
C THR A 304 -14.89 1.96 -32.06
N MET A 305 -14.66 3.16 -31.51
CA MET A 305 -15.61 4.25 -31.59
C MET A 305 -15.72 4.77 -33.02
N VAL A 306 -16.93 4.75 -33.58
CA VAL A 306 -17.20 5.12 -34.98
C VAL A 306 -18.14 6.29 -35.13
N GLY A 307 -18.90 6.68 -34.10
CA GLY A 307 -19.83 7.77 -34.16
C GLY A 307 -20.43 8.18 -32.83
N PHE A 308 -21.16 9.28 -32.85
CA PHE A 308 -21.88 9.83 -31.70
C PHE A 308 -23.20 10.42 -32.14
N GLU A 309 -24.32 9.82 -31.74
CA GLU A 309 -25.68 10.20 -32.12
C GLU A 309 -26.60 10.36 -30.88
N PRO A 310 -26.40 11.39 -30.07
CA PRO A 310 -27.15 11.57 -28.81
C PRO A 310 -28.66 11.85 -29.03
N ASN A 311 -29.05 12.33 -30.23
CA ASN A 311 -30.44 12.55 -30.56
C ASN A 311 -31.20 11.25 -30.87
N ARG A 312 -30.49 10.22 -31.30
CA ARG A 312 -31.06 8.90 -31.63
C ARG A 312 -31.30 8.07 -30.38
N VAL A 313 -30.32 8.05 -29.51
CA VAL A 313 -30.36 7.32 -28.24
C VAL A 313 -29.87 8.23 -27.11
N ASN A 314 -30.71 8.39 -26.11
CA ASN A 314 -30.37 9.03 -24.84
C ASN A 314 -31.09 8.31 -23.71
N VAL A 315 -30.71 8.59 -22.47
CA VAL A 315 -31.24 7.92 -21.27
C VAL A 315 -32.77 8.05 -21.21
N GLU A 316 -33.34 9.22 -21.49
CA GLU A 316 -34.78 9.46 -21.44
C GLU A 316 -35.52 8.62 -22.50
N ASN A 317 -35.04 8.60 -23.75
CA ASN A 317 -35.63 7.81 -24.83
C ASN A 317 -35.55 6.30 -24.55
N MET A 318 -34.44 5.83 -23.92
CA MET A 318 -34.28 4.43 -23.52
C MET A 318 -35.29 4.05 -22.43
N LEU A 319 -35.42 4.84 -21.37
CA LEU A 319 -36.39 4.61 -20.30
C LEU A 319 -37.82 4.59 -20.81
N ASN A 320 -38.14 5.42 -21.79
CA ASN A 320 -39.47 5.50 -22.42
C ASN A 320 -39.64 4.51 -23.58
N GLN A 321 -38.68 3.64 -23.87
CA GLN A 321 -38.67 2.69 -24.99
C GLN A 321 -38.88 3.35 -26.36
N LYS A 322 -38.38 4.56 -26.54
CA LYS A 322 -38.50 5.37 -27.77
C LYS A 322 -37.21 5.42 -28.59
N SER A 323 -36.15 4.72 -28.13
CA SER A 323 -34.87 4.67 -28.85
C SER A 323 -35.01 3.91 -30.16
N ASP A 324 -34.51 4.54 -31.23
CA ASP A 324 -34.42 3.87 -32.53
C ASP A 324 -33.11 3.06 -32.61
N LEU A 325 -33.21 1.75 -32.57
CA LEU A 325 -32.11 0.80 -32.66
C LEU A 325 -32.04 0.09 -34.03
N SER A 326 -32.81 0.59 -35.03
CA SER A 326 -32.71 0.10 -36.40
C SER A 326 -31.37 0.43 -37.05
N ASP A 327 -30.93 -0.30 -38.03
CA ASP A 327 -29.71 -0.05 -38.83
C ASP A 327 -28.40 0.05 -38.02
N LEU A 328 -28.29 -0.73 -36.95
CA LEU A 328 -27.05 -0.85 -36.18
C LEU A 328 -26.11 -1.94 -36.72
N ASP A 329 -26.15 -2.24 -37.99
CA ASP A 329 -25.34 -3.29 -38.63
C ASP A 329 -23.87 -3.24 -38.18
N ASN A 330 -23.41 -4.29 -37.51
CA ASN A 330 -22.05 -4.41 -36.96
C ASN A 330 -21.63 -3.27 -36.00
N ARG A 331 -22.60 -2.66 -35.29
CA ARG A 331 -22.36 -1.62 -34.27
C ARG A 331 -23.20 -1.84 -33.01
N THR A 332 -22.65 -1.40 -31.91
CA THR A 332 -23.39 -1.19 -30.65
C THR A 332 -23.56 0.31 -30.42
N ILE A 333 -24.60 0.70 -29.72
CA ILE A 333 -24.84 2.07 -29.32
C ILE A 333 -25.09 2.14 -27.83
N THR A 334 -24.40 3.06 -27.14
CA THR A 334 -24.54 3.27 -25.70
C THR A 334 -25.63 4.29 -25.39
N PRO A 335 -26.14 4.35 -24.14
CA PRO A 335 -27.20 5.27 -23.74
C PRO A 335 -26.93 6.75 -23.97
N ASN A 336 -25.67 7.15 -24.10
CA ASN A 336 -25.28 8.52 -24.45
C ASN A 336 -25.17 8.77 -25.94
N GLY A 337 -25.46 7.76 -26.78
CA GLY A 337 -25.40 7.88 -28.24
C GLY A 337 -24.04 7.55 -28.87
N ALA A 338 -23.03 7.12 -28.08
CA ALA A 338 -21.76 6.70 -28.67
C ALA A 338 -21.90 5.33 -29.35
N GLN A 339 -21.34 5.20 -30.56
CA GLN A 339 -21.39 3.99 -31.37
C GLN A 339 -20.02 3.32 -31.46
N PHE A 340 -20.02 2.01 -31.31
CA PHE A 340 -18.81 1.19 -31.38
C PHE A 340 -18.99 0.07 -32.40
N ARG A 341 -17.99 -0.15 -33.27
CA ARG A 341 -18.00 -1.26 -34.24
C ARG A 341 -17.85 -2.60 -33.52
N THR A 342 -18.45 -3.66 -34.09
CA THR A 342 -18.40 -5.03 -33.53
C THR A 342 -17.67 -6.04 -34.42
N ASP A 343 -17.27 -5.63 -35.61
CA ASP A 343 -16.52 -6.49 -36.57
C ASP A 343 -15.06 -6.73 -36.16
N LYS A 344 -14.54 -5.89 -35.25
CA LYS A 344 -13.21 -6.03 -34.62
C LYS A 344 -13.34 -5.80 -33.13
N ARG A 345 -12.78 -6.71 -32.32
CA ARG A 345 -12.71 -6.53 -30.86
C ARG A 345 -11.75 -5.41 -30.50
N GLY A 346 -12.17 -4.53 -29.58
CA GLY A 346 -11.36 -3.46 -29.03
C GLY A 346 -10.32 -3.96 -28.02
N PHE A 347 -9.25 -3.20 -27.81
CA PHE A 347 -8.19 -3.63 -26.89
C PHE A 347 -8.64 -3.58 -25.41
N LEU A 348 -9.52 -2.63 -25.03
CA LEU A 348 -10.06 -2.61 -23.66
C LEU A 348 -10.91 -3.84 -23.36
N PRO A 349 -11.92 -4.22 -24.18
CA PRO A 349 -12.60 -5.50 -24.06
C PRO A 349 -11.69 -6.72 -24.01
N GLU A 350 -10.59 -6.71 -24.76
CA GLU A 350 -9.63 -7.80 -24.79
C GLU A 350 -8.85 -7.92 -23.47
N ILE A 351 -8.40 -6.78 -22.91
CA ILE A 351 -7.72 -6.76 -21.61
C ILE A 351 -8.67 -7.14 -20.46
N MET A 352 -9.96 -6.74 -20.53
CA MET A 352 -10.93 -7.07 -19.47
C MET A 352 -11.33 -8.55 -19.45
N ASP A 353 -11.08 -9.28 -20.54
CA ASP A 353 -11.43 -10.71 -20.69
C ASP A 353 -10.27 -11.64 -20.27
N THR A 354 -9.09 -11.08 -19.97
CA THR A 354 -7.90 -11.80 -19.49
C THR A 354 -7.82 -11.82 -17.97
#